data_3b5704cded3b6a2a05bbb3b26c03ec47
#
_entry.id   3b5704cded3b6a2a05bbb3b26c03ec47
#
_cell.length_a   1.000
_cell.length_b   1.000
_cell.length_c   1.000
_cell.angle_alpha   90.00
_cell.angle_beta   90.00
_cell.angle_gamma   90.00
#
_symmetry.space_group_name_H-M   'P 1'
#
loop_
_entity.id
_entity.type
_entity.pdbx_description
1 polymer ?
#
loop_
_entity_poly.entity_id
_entity_poly.type
_entity_poly.pdbx_seq_one_letter_code
_entity_poly.pdbx_strand_id
1 'polypeptide(L)'
;MERVAIYTCIIGSYDTLKQPSELCPGMDYICFVGPGEKTAERVGVWQIRELEGVGIKDPGLLSRYPKMHPHLLLSEYDASLWIDANIEIMDSSIYRAVRTKLSAGVKYSGVEHPSRDNAYDEAIMCRNMGYISYLKLARIFLFLMTHGQKRRGSFLMENNLIFRRHKDPQIVTMDKLWWDKVVHLCRRDQISFGWCLQKCSVRRDYLLPRGQSTRNHPGFRYLSHEAKGGGTCAEKK
;
A
#
# COMPACT_ATOMS: atom_id res chain seq x y z
N MET A 1 -2.96 -22.64 -12.97
CA MET A 1 -1.89 -21.77 -12.38
C MET A 1 -2.61 -20.58 -11.75
N GLU A 2 -2.25 -20.20 -10.51
CA GLU A 2 -2.88 -19.06 -9.82
C GLU A 2 -2.64 -17.76 -10.60
N ARG A 3 -3.68 -16.98 -10.80
CA ARG A 3 -3.62 -15.69 -11.49
C ARG A 3 -3.22 -14.59 -10.51
N VAL A 4 -2.23 -13.78 -10.88
CA VAL A 4 -1.71 -12.70 -10.04
C VAL A 4 -1.81 -11.37 -10.76
N ALA A 5 -2.37 -10.36 -10.09
CA ALA A 5 -2.32 -8.98 -10.55
C ALA A 5 -1.22 -8.20 -9.82
N ILE A 6 -0.39 -7.49 -10.57
CA ILE A 6 0.45 -6.40 -10.07
C ILE A 6 -0.35 -5.12 -10.29
N TYR A 7 -0.57 -4.34 -9.24
CA TYR A 7 -1.46 -3.20 -9.38
C TYR A 7 -1.01 -1.97 -8.59
N THR A 8 -1.43 -0.83 -9.12
CA THR A 8 -1.18 0.49 -8.55
C THR A 8 -2.40 1.39 -8.71
N CYS A 9 -2.32 2.62 -8.21
CA CYS A 9 -3.36 3.61 -8.37
C CYS A 9 -2.76 5.01 -8.54
N ILE A 10 -3.26 5.77 -9.51
CA ILE A 10 -2.89 7.18 -9.73
C ILE A 10 -4.18 7.99 -9.83
N ILE A 11 -4.36 8.97 -8.96
CA ILE A 11 -5.52 9.88 -8.95
C ILE A 11 -5.04 11.30 -9.19
N GLY A 12 -5.71 12.03 -10.07
CA GLY A 12 -5.44 13.45 -10.32
C GLY A 12 -4.11 13.70 -11.04
N SER A 13 -3.61 12.74 -11.81
CA SER A 13 -2.30 12.84 -12.48
C SER A 13 -1.15 13.19 -11.52
N TYR A 14 -1.24 12.68 -10.28
CA TYR A 14 -0.27 12.99 -9.21
C TYR A 14 1.12 12.42 -9.50
N ASP A 15 1.18 11.27 -10.19
CA ASP A 15 2.41 10.60 -10.57
C ASP A 15 2.36 10.19 -12.05
N THR A 16 3.52 9.98 -12.66
CA THR A 16 3.64 9.35 -13.98
C THR A 16 3.71 7.84 -13.81
N LEU A 17 2.88 7.10 -14.55
CA LEU A 17 2.84 5.62 -14.49
C LEU A 17 4.15 5.02 -15.00
N LYS A 18 4.92 4.41 -14.09
CA LYS A 18 6.22 3.82 -14.40
C LYS A 18 6.05 2.47 -15.09
N GLN A 19 6.89 2.23 -16.09
CA GLN A 19 6.91 0.94 -16.78
C GLN A 19 7.98 0.03 -16.16
N PRO A 20 7.68 -1.23 -15.84
CA PRO A 20 8.70 -2.15 -15.35
C PRO A 20 9.75 -2.41 -16.44
N SER A 21 11.03 -2.44 -16.05
CA SER A 21 12.14 -2.76 -16.98
C SER A 21 12.14 -4.24 -17.38
N GLU A 22 11.66 -5.13 -16.51
CA GLU A 22 11.41 -6.53 -16.81
C GLU A 22 9.97 -6.89 -16.55
N LEU A 23 9.39 -7.74 -17.40
CA LEU A 23 8.02 -8.25 -17.25
C LEU A 23 8.02 -9.64 -16.64
N CYS A 24 6.98 -9.95 -15.86
CA CYS A 24 6.73 -11.31 -15.39
C CYS A 24 5.69 -12.00 -16.28
N PRO A 25 6.07 -13.01 -17.07
CA PRO A 25 5.12 -13.79 -17.82
C PRO A 25 4.05 -14.42 -16.91
N GLY A 26 2.78 -14.22 -17.26
CA GLY A 26 1.65 -14.76 -16.50
C GLY A 26 1.21 -13.94 -15.29
N MET A 27 1.72 -12.70 -15.14
CA MET A 27 1.15 -11.69 -14.23
C MET A 27 0.58 -10.53 -15.04
N ASP A 28 -0.60 -10.06 -14.67
CA ASP A 28 -1.27 -8.93 -15.30
C ASP A 28 -0.93 -7.64 -14.55
N TYR A 29 -0.81 -6.52 -15.29
CA TYR A 29 -0.47 -5.20 -14.74
C TYR A 29 -1.70 -4.31 -14.83
N ILE A 30 -2.16 -3.76 -13.68
CA ILE A 30 -3.38 -2.96 -13.58
C ILE A 30 -3.08 -1.64 -12.88
N CYS A 31 -3.48 -0.54 -13.53
CA CYS A 31 -3.45 0.78 -12.91
C CYS A 31 -4.88 1.29 -12.74
N PHE A 32 -5.26 1.56 -11.49
CA PHE A 32 -6.52 2.22 -11.20
C PHE A 32 -6.37 3.73 -11.31
N VAL A 33 -7.39 4.38 -11.88
CA VAL A 33 -7.49 5.83 -12.02
C VAL A 33 -8.84 6.34 -11.49
N GLY A 34 -8.92 7.63 -11.23
CA GLY A 34 -10.17 8.26 -10.77
C GLY A 34 -11.28 8.28 -11.81
N PRO A 35 -12.53 8.59 -11.39
CA PRO A 35 -13.66 8.76 -12.29
C PRO A 35 -13.38 9.85 -13.34
N GLY A 36 -13.55 9.52 -14.63
CA GLY A 36 -13.30 10.42 -15.75
C GLY A 36 -11.82 10.64 -16.09
N GLU A 37 -10.89 9.93 -15.43
CA GLU A 37 -9.43 10.07 -15.68
C GLU A 37 -8.88 9.03 -16.66
N LYS A 38 -9.67 8.04 -17.07
CA LYS A 38 -9.25 7.03 -18.02
C LYS A 38 -9.17 7.60 -19.43
N THR A 39 -7.96 7.76 -19.95
CA THR A 39 -7.70 8.28 -21.31
C THR A 39 -7.44 7.19 -22.35
N ALA A 40 -7.13 5.97 -21.92
CA ALA A 40 -6.84 4.84 -22.78
C ALA A 40 -7.12 3.51 -22.05
N GLU A 41 -7.35 2.44 -22.80
CA GLU A 41 -7.49 1.08 -22.24
C GLU A 41 -6.18 0.57 -21.66
N ARG A 42 -5.05 0.99 -22.25
CA ARG A 42 -3.71 0.60 -21.84
C ARG A 42 -2.72 1.76 -21.94
N VAL A 43 -1.77 1.79 -20.99
CA VAL A 43 -0.60 2.66 -21.03
C VAL A 43 0.63 1.77 -20.83
N GLY A 44 1.37 1.51 -21.91
CA GLY A 44 2.44 0.53 -21.91
C GLY A 44 1.90 -0.87 -21.54
N VAL A 45 2.46 -1.48 -20.49
CA VAL A 45 2.03 -2.80 -20.02
C VAL A 45 0.78 -2.77 -19.14
N TRP A 46 0.42 -1.60 -18.61
CA TRP A 46 -0.66 -1.44 -17.65
C TRP A 46 -2.02 -1.37 -18.33
N GLN A 47 -2.95 -2.23 -17.92
CA GLN A 47 -4.38 -2.06 -18.17
C GLN A 47 -4.91 -0.97 -17.26
N ILE A 48 -5.59 0.03 -17.83
CA ILE A 48 -6.18 1.14 -17.07
C ILE A 48 -7.61 0.77 -16.68
N ARG A 49 -7.90 0.84 -15.39
CA ARG A 49 -9.24 0.61 -14.84
C ARG A 49 -9.72 1.81 -14.06
N GLU A 50 -10.89 2.30 -14.37
CA GLU A 50 -11.50 3.42 -13.69
C GLU A 50 -12.22 2.97 -12.41
N LEU A 51 -12.12 3.77 -11.34
CA LEU A 51 -12.81 3.55 -10.07
C LEU A 51 -14.23 4.12 -10.13
N GLU A 52 -15.13 3.40 -10.79
CA GLU A 52 -16.53 3.80 -10.89
C GLU A 52 -17.32 3.42 -9.64
N GLY A 53 -18.34 4.23 -9.28
CA GLY A 53 -19.32 3.91 -8.24
C GLY A 53 -18.79 3.86 -6.81
N VAL A 54 -17.52 4.20 -6.56
CA VAL A 54 -16.91 4.11 -5.23
C VAL A 54 -17.44 5.19 -4.27
N GLY A 55 -17.94 6.33 -4.79
CA GLY A 55 -18.56 7.40 -3.99
C GLY A 55 -17.59 8.22 -3.12
N ILE A 56 -16.29 8.01 -3.21
CA ILE A 56 -15.26 8.73 -2.45
C ILE A 56 -14.85 9.99 -3.21
N LYS A 57 -15.17 11.16 -2.65
CA LYS A 57 -14.82 12.47 -3.26
C LYS A 57 -13.41 12.94 -2.94
N ASP A 58 -12.82 12.49 -1.84
CA ASP A 58 -11.47 12.88 -1.42
C ASP A 58 -10.41 12.11 -2.23
N PRO A 59 -9.57 12.79 -3.04
CA PRO A 59 -8.60 12.12 -3.89
C PRO A 59 -7.56 11.30 -3.10
N GLY A 60 -7.20 11.77 -1.90
CA GLY A 60 -6.25 11.09 -1.04
C GLY A 60 -6.80 9.80 -0.43
N LEU A 61 -8.10 9.73 -0.16
CA LEU A 61 -8.76 8.47 0.24
C LEU A 61 -9.02 7.58 -0.98
N LEU A 62 -9.43 8.17 -2.10
CA LEU A 62 -9.71 7.43 -3.32
C LEU A 62 -8.44 6.70 -3.82
N SER A 63 -7.27 7.35 -3.77
CA SER A 63 -6.00 6.70 -4.15
C SER A 63 -5.60 5.51 -3.27
N ARG A 64 -6.09 5.44 -2.03
CA ARG A 64 -5.86 4.33 -1.08
C ARG A 64 -6.90 3.23 -1.18
N TYR A 65 -8.04 3.52 -1.78
CA TYR A 65 -9.14 2.57 -1.87
C TYR A 65 -8.73 1.25 -2.57
N PRO A 66 -8.09 1.25 -3.76
CA PRO A 66 -7.66 0.00 -4.40
C PRO A 66 -6.66 -0.78 -3.55
N LYS A 67 -5.78 -0.09 -2.84
CA LYS A 67 -4.79 -0.71 -1.96
C LYS A 67 -5.44 -1.56 -0.86
N MET A 68 -6.64 -1.19 -0.40
CA MET A 68 -7.34 -1.86 0.72
C MET A 68 -8.57 -2.66 0.28
N HIS A 69 -8.92 -2.63 -1.02
CA HIS A 69 -10.07 -3.36 -1.55
C HIS A 69 -9.73 -4.24 -2.76
N PRO A 70 -8.55 -4.91 -2.81
CA PRO A 70 -8.24 -5.78 -3.95
C PRO A 70 -9.23 -6.94 -4.08
N HIS A 71 -9.83 -7.39 -2.99
CA HIS A 71 -10.87 -8.44 -3.00
C HIS A 71 -12.14 -8.05 -3.75
N LEU A 72 -12.42 -6.77 -3.92
CA LEU A 72 -13.54 -6.25 -4.72
C LEU A 72 -13.13 -5.95 -6.15
N LEU A 73 -11.96 -5.32 -6.33
CA LEU A 73 -11.52 -4.74 -7.60
C LEU A 73 -10.76 -5.74 -8.50
N LEU A 74 -10.25 -6.84 -7.92
CA LEU A 74 -9.43 -7.86 -8.57
C LEU A 74 -9.98 -9.25 -8.30
N SER A 75 -11.32 -9.40 -8.28
CA SER A 75 -12.00 -10.64 -7.91
C SER A 75 -11.67 -11.82 -8.85
N GLU A 76 -11.24 -11.54 -10.08
CA GLU A 76 -10.82 -12.53 -11.07
C GLU A 76 -9.40 -13.09 -10.83
N TYR A 77 -8.61 -12.49 -9.90
CA TYR A 77 -7.26 -12.94 -9.53
C TYR A 77 -7.26 -13.68 -8.19
N ASP A 78 -6.29 -14.57 -8.00
CA ASP A 78 -6.14 -15.36 -6.76
C ASP A 78 -5.26 -14.65 -5.74
N ALA A 79 -4.32 -13.85 -6.22
CA ALA A 79 -3.42 -13.05 -5.40
C ALA A 79 -3.10 -11.72 -6.10
N SER A 80 -2.54 -10.79 -5.34
CA SER A 80 -2.16 -9.49 -5.85
C SER A 80 -0.88 -8.96 -5.21
N LEU A 81 -0.15 -8.17 -6.00
CA LEU A 81 0.99 -7.37 -5.56
C LEU A 81 0.66 -5.89 -5.74
N TRP A 82 0.42 -5.18 -4.64
CA TRP A 82 0.37 -3.71 -4.65
C TRP A 82 1.76 -3.14 -4.78
N ILE A 83 1.91 -2.12 -5.59
CA ILE A 83 3.11 -1.28 -5.68
C ILE A 83 2.70 0.20 -5.76
N ASP A 84 3.33 1.07 -4.95
CA ASP A 84 3.08 2.49 -5.04
C ASP A 84 3.57 3.03 -6.40
N ALA A 85 2.83 3.97 -7.02
CA ALA A 85 3.04 4.43 -8.40
C ALA A 85 4.42 5.09 -8.66
N ASN A 86 5.07 5.57 -7.61
CA ASN A 86 6.41 6.17 -7.67
C ASN A 86 7.56 5.15 -7.59
N ILE A 87 7.25 3.86 -7.65
CA ILE A 87 8.25 2.79 -7.62
C ILE A 87 8.29 2.10 -8.98
N GLU A 88 9.47 2.04 -9.57
CA GLU A 88 9.75 1.32 -10.81
C GLU A 88 10.39 -0.03 -10.50
N ILE A 89 9.89 -1.10 -11.13
CA ILE A 89 10.47 -2.44 -11.05
C ILE A 89 11.61 -2.53 -12.06
N MET A 90 12.83 -2.80 -11.58
CA MET A 90 14.04 -2.81 -12.40
C MET A 90 14.46 -4.20 -12.86
N ASP A 91 14.10 -5.25 -12.10
CA ASP A 91 14.47 -6.63 -12.41
C ASP A 91 13.40 -7.64 -11.96
N SER A 92 13.65 -8.92 -12.23
CA SER A 92 12.72 -10.01 -11.91
C SER A 92 12.73 -10.47 -10.44
N SER A 93 13.49 -9.84 -9.55
CA SER A 93 13.61 -10.28 -8.14
C SER A 93 12.28 -10.34 -7.40
N ILE A 94 11.45 -9.30 -7.58
CA ILE A 94 10.13 -9.26 -6.94
C ILE A 94 9.19 -10.35 -7.46
N TYR A 95 9.25 -10.66 -8.74
CA TYR A 95 8.41 -11.72 -9.33
C TYR A 95 8.77 -13.10 -8.77
N ARG A 96 10.08 -13.37 -8.59
CA ARG A 96 10.56 -14.59 -7.93
C ARG A 96 10.10 -14.65 -6.47
N ALA A 97 10.19 -13.53 -5.75
CA ALA A 97 9.70 -13.44 -4.37
C ALA A 97 8.20 -13.76 -4.30
N VAL A 98 7.37 -13.14 -5.15
CA VAL A 98 5.93 -13.39 -5.21
C VAL A 98 5.63 -14.87 -5.52
N ARG A 99 6.29 -15.48 -6.50
CA ARG A 99 6.11 -16.91 -6.81
C ARG A 99 6.47 -17.82 -5.64
N THR A 100 7.58 -17.51 -4.93
CA THR A 100 7.97 -18.23 -3.72
C THR A 100 6.89 -18.13 -2.63
N LYS A 101 6.32 -16.92 -2.40
CA LYS A 101 5.24 -16.73 -1.42
C LYS A 101 3.96 -17.48 -1.82
N LEU A 102 3.61 -17.48 -3.10
CA LEU A 102 2.48 -18.25 -3.64
C LEU A 102 2.67 -19.75 -3.36
N SER A 103 3.82 -20.31 -3.76
CA SER A 103 4.12 -21.75 -3.57
C SER A 103 4.14 -22.16 -2.09
N ALA A 104 4.56 -21.25 -1.20
CA ALA A 104 4.59 -21.48 0.24
C ALA A 104 3.22 -21.25 0.93
N GLY A 105 2.16 -20.91 0.20
CA GLY A 105 0.84 -20.65 0.77
C GLY A 105 0.77 -19.40 1.66
N VAL A 106 1.70 -18.47 1.52
CA VAL A 106 1.74 -17.23 2.31
C VAL A 106 0.54 -16.36 1.98
N LYS A 107 -0.19 -15.90 3.02
CA LYS A 107 -1.39 -15.08 2.84
C LYS A 107 -1.07 -13.59 2.65
N TYR A 108 -0.04 -13.10 3.36
CA TYR A 108 0.41 -11.72 3.36
C TYR A 108 1.92 -11.66 3.43
N SER A 109 2.52 -10.77 2.66
CA SER A 109 3.94 -10.42 2.76
C SER A 109 4.15 -8.97 2.34
N GLY A 110 4.98 -8.23 3.05
CA GLY A 110 5.24 -6.82 2.82
C GLY A 110 6.72 -6.47 2.95
N VAL A 111 7.01 -5.19 3.15
CA VAL A 111 8.38 -4.67 3.30
C VAL A 111 8.53 -4.00 4.66
N GLU A 112 9.64 -4.27 5.34
CA GLU A 112 9.97 -3.61 6.61
C GLU A 112 10.25 -2.12 6.37
N HIS A 113 9.80 -1.26 7.29
CA HIS A 113 10.06 0.17 7.16
C HIS A 113 11.57 0.44 7.36
N PRO A 114 12.23 1.19 6.45
CA PRO A 114 13.70 1.27 6.42
C PRO A 114 14.33 2.03 7.60
N SER A 115 13.56 2.86 8.32
CA SER A 115 14.12 3.78 9.32
C SER A 115 13.32 3.85 10.63
N ARG A 116 12.18 3.21 10.73
CA ARG A 116 11.33 3.19 11.93
C ARG A 116 10.79 1.80 12.17
N ASP A 117 10.64 1.43 13.43
CA ASP A 117 10.21 0.11 13.88
C ASP A 117 8.88 0.12 14.66
N ASN A 118 8.24 1.29 14.78
CA ASN A 118 6.98 1.39 15.51
C ASN A 118 6.08 2.52 15.02
N ALA A 119 4.78 2.39 15.28
CA ALA A 119 3.76 3.35 14.86
C ALA A 119 3.80 4.70 15.63
N TYR A 120 4.35 4.73 16.83
CA TYR A 120 4.48 5.98 17.61
C TYR A 120 5.49 6.92 16.95
N ASP A 121 6.65 6.41 16.57
CA ASP A 121 7.69 7.21 15.93
C ASP A 121 7.27 7.64 14.51
N GLU A 122 6.47 6.82 13.81
CA GLU A 122 5.83 7.22 12.56
C GLU A 122 4.84 8.37 12.76
N ALA A 123 4.01 8.31 13.81
CA ALA A 123 3.07 9.37 14.12
C ALA A 123 3.78 10.69 14.51
N ILE A 124 4.88 10.61 15.28
CA ILE A 124 5.71 11.77 15.61
C ILE A 124 6.30 12.38 14.33
N MET A 125 6.84 11.55 13.43
CA MET A 125 7.38 12.02 12.14
C MET A 125 6.31 12.73 11.32
N CYS A 126 5.10 12.15 11.21
CA CYS A 126 3.98 12.79 10.52
C CYS A 126 3.62 14.14 11.12
N ARG A 127 3.71 14.29 12.46
CA ARG A 127 3.49 15.58 13.12
C ARG A 127 4.60 16.57 12.80
N ASN A 128 5.86 16.15 12.86
CA ASN A 128 7.02 17.00 12.55
C ASN A 128 7.01 17.51 11.11
N MET A 129 6.52 16.69 10.18
CA MET A 129 6.33 17.08 8.77
C MET A 129 5.05 17.90 8.52
N GLY A 130 4.24 18.19 9.55
CA GLY A 130 3.01 18.97 9.41
C GLY A 130 1.83 18.21 8.82
N TYR A 131 1.92 16.89 8.65
CA TYR A 131 0.84 16.09 8.06
C TYR A 131 -0.35 15.86 9.00
N ILE A 132 -0.13 15.97 10.30
CA ILE A 132 -1.18 15.83 11.32
C ILE A 132 -1.06 16.90 12.40
N SER A 133 -2.20 17.26 13.02
CA SER A 133 -2.24 18.19 14.16
C SER A 133 -1.81 17.51 15.47
N TYR A 134 -1.51 18.28 16.53
CA TYR A 134 -1.24 17.75 17.88
C TYR A 134 -2.43 16.97 18.44
N LEU A 135 -3.65 17.44 18.21
CA LEU A 135 -4.86 16.73 18.64
C LEU A 135 -4.95 15.36 17.96
N LYS A 136 -4.65 15.29 16.66
CA LYS A 136 -4.62 14.02 15.91
C LYS A 136 -3.53 13.09 16.43
N LEU A 137 -2.34 13.62 16.74
CA LEU A 137 -1.26 12.86 17.36
C LEU A 137 -1.70 12.26 18.70
N ALA A 138 -2.32 13.06 19.57
CA ALA A 138 -2.82 12.59 20.86
C ALA A 138 -3.87 11.46 20.71
N ARG A 139 -4.80 11.59 19.73
CA ARG A 139 -5.77 10.53 19.41
C ARG A 139 -5.10 9.24 18.92
N ILE A 140 -4.08 9.36 18.09
CA ILE A 140 -3.30 8.21 17.60
C ILE A 140 -2.59 7.54 18.78
N PHE A 141 -1.96 8.30 19.68
CA PHE A 141 -1.29 7.76 20.84
C PHE A 141 -2.25 7.04 21.77
N LEU A 142 -3.40 7.64 22.05
CA LEU A 142 -4.45 7.01 22.84
C LEU A 142 -4.92 5.69 22.20
N PHE A 143 -5.14 5.68 20.89
CA PHE A 143 -5.48 4.45 20.15
C PHE A 143 -4.39 3.39 20.30
N LEU A 144 -3.13 3.72 20.06
CA LEU A 144 -2.03 2.76 20.14
C LEU A 144 -1.88 2.19 21.56
N MET A 145 -1.97 3.04 22.60
CA MET A 145 -1.89 2.63 23.99
C MET A 145 -3.03 1.70 24.40
N THR A 146 -4.27 2.10 24.13
CA THR A 146 -5.47 1.32 24.50
C THR A 146 -5.59 -0.01 23.74
N HIS A 147 -4.90 -0.13 22.60
CA HIS A 147 -4.87 -1.35 21.80
C HIS A 147 -3.57 -2.16 21.96
N GLY A 148 -2.81 -1.89 23.01
CA GLY A 148 -1.64 -2.68 23.40
C GLY A 148 -0.45 -2.60 22.45
N GLN A 149 -0.39 -1.55 21.63
CA GLN A 149 0.76 -1.36 20.74
C GLN A 149 1.97 -0.87 21.53
N LYS A 150 3.13 -1.49 21.32
CA LYS A 150 4.36 -1.19 22.02
C LYS A 150 5.25 -0.26 21.19
N ARG A 151 5.98 0.62 21.85
CA ARG A 151 7.00 1.46 21.21
C ARG A 151 8.30 0.71 20.99
N ARG A 152 8.69 -0.18 21.95
CA ARG A 152 9.89 -1.01 21.84
C ARG A 152 9.52 -2.46 21.50
N GLY A 153 10.34 -3.12 20.68
CA GLY A 153 10.11 -4.50 20.26
C GLY A 153 8.88 -4.67 19.37
N SER A 154 8.47 -3.59 18.70
CA SER A 154 7.39 -3.57 17.73
C SER A 154 7.90 -3.79 16.30
N PHE A 155 7.13 -3.40 15.31
CA PHE A 155 7.51 -3.38 13.91
C PHE A 155 6.70 -2.32 13.17
N LEU A 156 7.23 -1.83 12.07
CA LEU A 156 6.52 -1.00 11.11
C LEU A 156 6.73 -1.54 9.70
N MET A 157 5.65 -1.62 8.94
CA MET A 157 5.71 -1.99 7.51
C MET A 157 5.67 -0.72 6.67
N GLU A 158 6.42 -0.69 5.56
CA GLU A 158 6.46 0.48 4.68
C GLU A 158 5.19 0.61 3.83
N ASN A 159 4.47 -0.47 3.60
CA ASN A 159 3.20 -0.56 2.86
C ASN A 159 3.23 -0.07 1.40
N ASN A 160 4.39 0.22 0.85
CA ASN A 160 4.55 0.62 -0.54
C ASN A 160 4.67 -0.57 -1.50
N LEU A 161 4.84 -1.78 -0.95
CA LEU A 161 4.88 -3.05 -1.66
C LEU A 161 4.20 -4.11 -0.80
N ILE A 162 3.08 -4.69 -1.28
CA ILE A 162 2.26 -5.62 -0.50
C ILE A 162 1.79 -6.77 -1.38
N PHE A 163 2.20 -7.98 -1.05
CA PHE A 163 1.64 -9.21 -1.59
C PHE A 163 0.52 -9.73 -0.70
N ARG A 164 -0.61 -10.16 -1.31
CA ARG A 164 -1.75 -10.76 -0.61
C ARG A 164 -2.47 -11.81 -1.44
N ARG A 165 -2.94 -12.88 -0.76
CA ARG A 165 -4.07 -13.70 -1.21
C ARG A 165 -5.35 -12.95 -0.82
N HIS A 166 -5.72 -11.95 -1.59
CA HIS A 166 -6.73 -10.95 -1.24
C HIS A 166 -8.16 -11.48 -1.14
N LYS A 167 -8.42 -12.72 -1.57
CA LYS A 167 -9.71 -13.41 -1.36
C LYS A 167 -9.75 -14.25 -0.08
N ASP A 168 -8.62 -14.45 0.61
CA ASP A 168 -8.61 -15.15 1.89
C ASP A 168 -9.44 -14.37 2.92
N PRO A 169 -10.42 -15.00 3.63
CA PRO A 169 -11.32 -14.31 4.54
C PRO A 169 -10.61 -13.53 5.65
N GLN A 170 -9.47 -14.03 6.12
CA GLN A 170 -8.66 -13.38 7.15
C GLN A 170 -8.03 -12.07 6.59
N ILE A 171 -7.54 -12.10 5.35
CA ILE A 171 -7.00 -10.93 4.65
C ILE A 171 -8.10 -9.91 4.35
N VAL A 172 -9.26 -10.35 3.88
CA VAL A 172 -10.41 -9.48 3.64
C VAL A 172 -10.85 -8.76 4.92
N THR A 173 -10.89 -9.48 6.05
CA THR A 173 -11.23 -8.88 7.35
C THR A 173 -10.19 -7.86 7.78
N MET A 174 -8.92 -8.16 7.60
CA MET A 174 -7.80 -7.26 7.90
C MET A 174 -7.86 -6.00 7.03
N ASP A 175 -8.07 -6.13 5.72
CA ASP A 175 -8.11 -5.02 4.78
C ASP A 175 -9.31 -4.08 5.08
N LYS A 176 -10.49 -4.62 5.43
CA LYS A 176 -11.65 -3.84 5.86
C LYS A 176 -11.38 -3.07 7.15
N LEU A 177 -10.76 -3.73 8.13
CA LEU A 177 -10.36 -3.09 9.38
C LEU A 177 -9.32 -1.99 9.15
N TRP A 178 -8.37 -2.23 8.28
CA TRP A 178 -7.34 -1.25 7.91
C TRP A 178 -7.95 -0.03 7.23
N TRP A 179 -8.87 -0.25 6.28
CA TRP A 179 -9.63 0.84 5.65
C TRP A 179 -10.38 1.69 6.67
N ASP A 180 -11.09 1.06 7.61
CA ASP A 180 -11.78 1.79 8.69
C ASP A 180 -10.82 2.70 9.48
N LYS A 181 -9.62 2.22 9.80
CA LYS A 181 -8.62 3.03 10.52
C LYS A 181 -8.02 4.14 9.67
N VAL A 182 -7.83 3.91 8.38
CA VAL A 182 -7.37 4.96 7.45
C VAL A 182 -8.39 6.08 7.33
N VAL A 183 -9.67 5.75 7.27
CA VAL A 183 -10.76 6.74 7.20
C VAL A 183 -10.95 7.48 8.53
N HIS A 184 -11.04 6.77 9.65
CA HIS A 184 -11.49 7.35 10.91
C HIS A 184 -10.38 7.70 11.90
N LEU A 185 -9.21 7.04 11.84
CA LEU A 185 -8.11 7.33 12.75
C LEU A 185 -7.06 8.22 12.07
N CYS A 186 -6.41 7.76 11.01
CA CYS A 186 -5.34 8.51 10.34
C CYS A 186 -5.13 8.03 8.91
N ARG A 187 -5.05 8.97 7.95
CA ARG A 187 -4.77 8.68 6.53
C ARG A 187 -3.38 8.07 6.29
N ARG A 188 -2.46 8.19 7.26
CA ARG A 188 -1.17 7.50 7.20
C ARG A 188 -1.39 6.04 7.51
N ASP A 189 -1.49 5.24 6.48
CA ASP A 189 -1.86 3.83 6.50
C ASP A 189 -0.92 2.95 7.34
N GLN A 190 0.36 3.30 7.43
CA GLN A 190 1.37 2.61 8.23
C GLN A 190 1.07 2.60 9.74
N ILE A 191 0.43 3.67 10.26
CA ILE A 191 0.20 3.84 11.71
C ILE A 191 -0.70 2.73 12.28
N SER A 192 -1.76 2.36 11.57
CA SER A 192 -2.72 1.36 12.05
C SER A 192 -2.46 -0.05 11.55
N PHE A 193 -1.65 -0.22 10.51
CA PHE A 193 -1.50 -1.49 9.80
C PHE A 193 -0.97 -2.62 10.69
N GLY A 194 0.07 -2.36 11.49
CA GLY A 194 0.63 -3.33 12.42
C GLY A 194 -0.39 -3.87 13.42
N TRP A 195 -1.25 -2.98 13.93
CA TRP A 195 -2.36 -3.36 14.78
C TRP A 195 -3.40 -4.22 14.04
N CYS A 196 -3.74 -3.87 12.79
CA CYS A 196 -4.67 -4.65 11.98
C CYS A 196 -4.17 -6.08 11.73
N LEU A 197 -2.88 -6.26 11.41
CA LEU A 197 -2.26 -7.58 11.28
C LEU A 197 -2.42 -8.40 12.56
N GLN A 198 -2.10 -7.80 13.73
CA GLN A 198 -2.20 -8.47 15.03
C GLN A 198 -3.65 -8.81 15.39
N LYS A 199 -4.58 -7.85 15.24
CA LYS A 199 -6.00 -8.02 15.56
C LYS A 199 -6.66 -9.13 14.75
N CYS A 200 -6.27 -9.28 13.50
CA CYS A 200 -6.75 -10.32 12.60
C CYS A 200 -5.88 -11.59 12.63
N SER A 201 -4.88 -11.67 13.50
CA SER A 201 -3.94 -12.81 13.61
C SER A 201 -3.26 -13.15 12.27
N VAL A 202 -3.07 -12.17 11.39
CA VAL A 202 -2.36 -12.35 10.13
C VAL A 202 -0.87 -12.42 10.41
N ARG A 203 -0.24 -13.54 10.02
CA ARG A 203 1.19 -13.71 10.19
C ARG A 203 1.97 -12.72 9.33
N ARG A 204 2.85 -11.95 9.95
CA ARG A 204 3.79 -11.07 9.26
C ARG A 204 4.82 -11.89 8.48
N ASP A 205 5.02 -11.53 7.24
CA ASP A 205 6.06 -12.08 6.37
C ASP A 205 6.65 -10.98 5.48
N TYR A 206 7.82 -11.22 4.89
CA TYR A 206 8.60 -10.22 4.17
C TYR A 206 8.83 -10.62 2.71
N LEU A 207 8.59 -9.68 1.79
CA LEU A 207 8.88 -9.83 0.36
C LEU A 207 10.37 -9.67 0.05
N LEU A 208 11.04 -8.81 0.82
CA LEU A 208 12.46 -8.52 0.68
C LEU A 208 13.19 -8.99 1.93
N PRO A 209 14.49 -9.26 1.86
CA PRO A 209 15.32 -9.53 3.03
C PRO A 209 15.20 -8.41 4.07
N ARG A 210 15.31 -8.77 5.35
CA ARG A 210 15.26 -7.79 6.45
C ARG A 210 16.32 -6.70 6.26
N GLY A 211 15.95 -5.46 6.58
CA GLY A 211 16.79 -4.29 6.34
C GLY A 211 16.83 -3.80 4.89
N GLN A 212 16.17 -4.49 3.98
CA GLN A 212 15.96 -4.03 2.61
C GLN A 212 14.55 -3.48 2.40
N SER A 213 14.47 -2.45 1.56
CA SER A 213 13.23 -1.80 1.17
C SER A 213 13.28 -1.44 -0.32
N THR A 214 12.21 -0.92 -0.86
CA THR A 214 12.20 -0.41 -2.25
C THR A 214 13.15 0.76 -2.48
N ARG A 215 13.71 1.34 -1.40
CA ARG A 215 14.63 2.49 -1.47
C ARG A 215 16.11 2.09 -1.61
N ASN A 216 16.47 0.88 -1.19
CA ASN A 216 17.86 0.40 -1.16
C ASN A 216 18.07 -0.96 -1.86
N HIS A 217 16.99 -1.62 -2.31
CA HIS A 217 17.10 -2.87 -3.07
C HIS A 217 17.29 -2.55 -4.56
N PRO A 218 18.30 -3.15 -5.24
CA PRO A 218 18.61 -2.85 -6.65
C PRO A 218 17.48 -3.19 -7.64
N GLY A 219 16.59 -4.09 -7.28
CA GLY A 219 15.40 -4.45 -8.07
C GLY A 219 14.34 -3.36 -8.17
N PHE A 220 14.54 -2.21 -7.51
CA PHE A 220 13.61 -1.09 -7.56
C PHE A 220 14.34 0.23 -7.77
N ARG A 221 13.64 1.16 -8.43
CA ARG A 221 13.98 2.59 -8.44
C ARG A 221 12.86 3.34 -7.72
N TYR A 222 13.18 3.92 -6.57
CA TYR A 222 12.26 4.77 -5.81
C TYR A 222 12.41 6.21 -6.31
N LEU A 223 11.32 6.81 -6.77
CA LEU A 223 11.28 8.17 -7.28
C LEU A 223 10.53 9.07 -6.28
N SER A 224 10.97 10.32 -6.13
CA SER A 224 10.17 11.31 -5.42
C SER A 224 8.88 11.57 -6.22
N HIS A 225 7.76 11.79 -5.51
CA HIS A 225 6.52 12.18 -6.18
C HIS A 225 6.74 13.43 -7.04
N GLU A 226 6.22 13.41 -8.26
CA GLU A 226 6.25 14.57 -9.16
C GLU A 226 5.19 15.57 -8.68
N ALA A 227 5.53 16.40 -7.68
CA ALA A 227 4.64 17.46 -7.21
C ALA A 227 4.38 18.46 -8.34
N LYS A 228 3.33 18.24 -9.13
CA LYS A 228 2.76 19.31 -9.96
C LYS A 228 2.09 20.32 -9.04
N GLY A 229 2.79 21.45 -8.84
CA GLY A 229 2.26 22.71 -8.33
C GLY A 229 1.32 22.64 -7.13
N GLY A 230 1.81 22.92 -5.92
CA GLY A 230 1.08 23.62 -4.88
C GLY A 230 -0.15 22.91 -4.30
N GLY A 231 0.00 21.76 -3.74
CA GLY A 231 -1.02 21.13 -2.93
C GLY A 231 -0.36 20.36 -1.78
N THR A 232 0.12 21.07 -0.78
CA THR A 232 0.42 20.46 0.51
C THR A 232 -0.82 19.72 0.97
N CYS A 233 -0.71 18.43 1.22
CA CYS A 233 -1.74 17.62 1.87
C CYS A 233 -1.83 18.04 3.36
N ALA A 234 -2.02 19.34 3.59
CA ALA A 234 -2.38 19.89 4.88
C ALA A 234 -3.89 19.66 5.03
N GLU A 235 -4.27 18.87 6.01
CA GLU A 235 -5.66 18.87 6.49
C GLU A 235 -6.00 20.32 6.82
N LYS A 236 -6.78 21.00 5.98
CA LYS A 236 -7.41 22.27 6.35
C LYS A 236 -8.24 22.01 7.59
N LYS A 237 -8.09 22.91 8.55
CA LYS A 237 -8.72 22.97 9.87
C LYS A 237 -10.19 22.57 9.89
#